data_f8251c3807297264144c58290cd96630
#
_entry.id   f8251c3807297264144c58290cd96630
#
_cell.length_a   1.000
_cell.length_b   1.000
_cell.length_c   1.000
_cell.angle_alpha   90.00
_cell.angle_beta   90.00
_cell.angle_gamma   90.00
#
_symmetry.space_group_name_H-M   'P 1'
#
loop_
_entity.id
_entity.type
_entity.pdbx_description
1 polymer ?
#
loop_
_entity_poly.entity_id
_entity_poly.type
_entity_poly.pdbx_seq_one_letter_code
_entity_poly.pdbx_strand_id
1 'polypeptide(L)'
;MAKKKTDPTETPYVTENAKAAAAVIPPQSEVAPERTREQDHLALKRKVRIFYDLQRLRLQTAGRGAPKSHTDEETEGDKPARKPDARPRIELHPADLAVLERRAKELELAEKHALADIAEHLATIGFYRDVLSDKARYRGIGPTMAGVILAEFDIYRLETPSQMWAFAGLRPMDAERCTKCHFVVVNGQHTSKKTICKGEPPPGIYASGRAQKPTRGEKLPYNAFLRAKLCGVLGAVLLKLNPSSPLTGEVSPWRKCYDDYKHRKQSEGWGTSDAHRHAAAIRYMVKMLLADIWTKWRTYEKLTVRPSYHEEKLGHKHSGGFQARVVEPVDEAMSPEVEAELAAQ
;
A
#
# COMPACT_ATOMS: atom_id res chain seq x y z
N MET A 1 -15.00 29.87 -65.57
CA MET A 1 -14.26 28.63 -65.27
C MET A 1 -14.03 28.56 -63.81
N ALA A 2 -14.84 27.80 -63.07
CA ALA A 2 -14.78 27.66 -61.65
C ALA A 2 -13.87 26.47 -61.24
N LYS A 3 -12.83 26.72 -60.47
CA LYS A 3 -11.96 25.68 -59.91
C LYS A 3 -12.65 25.00 -58.72
N LYS A 4 -12.93 23.69 -58.87
CA LYS A 4 -13.35 22.79 -57.77
C LYS A 4 -12.23 22.71 -56.76
N LYS A 5 -12.51 23.08 -55.48
CA LYS A 5 -11.70 22.75 -54.32
C LYS A 5 -11.90 21.27 -53.98
N THR A 6 -10.86 20.49 -54.07
CA THR A 6 -10.79 19.14 -53.51
C THR A 6 -10.49 19.24 -52.00
N ASP A 7 -11.35 18.63 -51.21
CA ASP A 7 -11.22 18.51 -49.76
C ASP A 7 -10.17 17.42 -49.41
N PRO A 8 -9.14 17.67 -48.60
CA PRO A 8 -8.15 16.66 -48.25
C PRO A 8 -8.43 16.18 -46.83
N THR A 9 -9.24 15.15 -46.63
CA THR A 9 -9.18 14.38 -45.38
C THR A 9 -10.06 13.15 -45.45
N GLU A 10 -9.53 12.09 -45.96
CA GLU A 10 -9.83 10.75 -45.47
C GLU A 10 -8.61 9.87 -45.78
N THR A 11 -7.79 9.68 -44.75
CA THR A 11 -6.73 8.68 -44.79
C THR A 11 -7.35 7.29 -44.62
N PRO A 12 -7.16 6.37 -45.59
CA PRO A 12 -7.78 5.04 -45.57
C PRO A 12 -7.28 4.13 -44.43
N TYR A 13 -6.30 4.60 -43.64
CA TYR A 13 -5.67 3.81 -42.58
C TYR A 13 -6.52 3.63 -41.29
N VAL A 14 -7.51 4.51 -41.08
CA VAL A 14 -8.33 4.46 -39.83
C VAL A 14 -9.52 3.50 -39.99
N THR A 15 -9.99 3.27 -41.19
CA THR A 15 -11.19 2.43 -41.46
C THR A 15 -10.89 0.94 -41.48
N GLU A 16 -9.69 0.50 -41.85
CA GLU A 16 -9.32 -0.93 -41.85
C GLU A 16 -9.04 -1.46 -40.47
N ASN A 17 -8.40 -0.66 -39.59
CA ASN A 17 -8.15 -1.07 -38.21
C ASN A 17 -9.44 -1.11 -37.36
N ALA A 18 -10.43 -0.29 -37.66
CA ALA A 18 -11.73 -0.35 -37.01
C ALA A 18 -12.54 -1.59 -37.39
N LYS A 19 -12.42 -2.05 -38.65
CA LYS A 19 -13.07 -3.29 -39.11
C LYS A 19 -12.35 -4.55 -38.59
N ALA A 20 -11.02 -4.54 -38.46
CA ALA A 20 -10.27 -5.64 -37.89
C ALA A 20 -10.51 -5.80 -36.37
N ALA A 21 -10.72 -4.70 -35.63
CA ALA A 21 -11.06 -4.75 -34.21
C ALA A 21 -12.48 -5.25 -33.92
N ALA A 22 -13.42 -5.05 -34.86
CA ALA A 22 -14.79 -5.52 -34.70
C ALA A 22 -14.97 -7.04 -34.99
N ALA A 23 -13.98 -7.70 -35.58
CA ALA A 23 -14.07 -9.10 -35.98
C ALA A 23 -13.57 -10.12 -34.97
N VAL A 24 -13.14 -9.68 -33.75
CA VAL A 24 -12.54 -10.56 -32.72
C VAL A 24 -13.34 -10.57 -31.42
N ILE A 25 -14.64 -10.31 -31.48
CA ILE A 25 -15.53 -10.60 -30.34
C ILE A 25 -16.01 -12.04 -30.49
N PRO A 26 -15.52 -13.02 -29.73
CA PRO A 26 -16.06 -14.38 -29.77
C PRO A 26 -17.53 -14.38 -29.35
N PRO A 27 -18.36 -15.28 -29.91
CA PRO A 27 -19.78 -15.35 -29.58
C PRO A 27 -19.97 -15.56 -28.06
N GLN A 28 -20.82 -14.73 -27.45
CA GLN A 28 -21.13 -14.70 -26.01
C GLN A 28 -22.00 -15.89 -25.57
N SER A 29 -21.60 -17.14 -25.77
CA SER A 29 -22.42 -18.29 -25.38
C SER A 29 -21.71 -19.39 -24.60
N GLU A 30 -20.45 -19.20 -24.22
CA GLU A 30 -19.84 -20.09 -23.22
C GLU A 30 -19.76 -19.35 -21.89
N VAL A 31 -20.53 -19.80 -20.89
CA VAL A 31 -20.39 -19.38 -19.49
C VAL A 31 -18.94 -19.66 -19.11
N ALA A 32 -18.16 -18.61 -18.93
CA ALA A 32 -16.76 -18.75 -18.56
C ALA A 32 -16.67 -19.62 -17.29
N PRO A 33 -15.75 -20.58 -17.23
CA PRO A 33 -15.64 -21.45 -16.06
C PRO A 33 -15.42 -20.60 -14.80
N GLU A 34 -16.06 -21.02 -13.70
CA GLU A 34 -15.97 -20.33 -12.41
C GLU A 34 -14.50 -20.23 -11.98
N ARG A 35 -14.08 -19.03 -11.59
CA ARG A 35 -12.68 -18.78 -11.23
C ARG A 35 -12.34 -19.51 -9.94
N THR A 36 -11.15 -20.11 -9.88
CA THR A 36 -10.60 -20.56 -8.61
C THR A 36 -10.24 -19.34 -7.73
N ARG A 37 -10.21 -19.54 -6.42
CA ARG A 37 -9.80 -18.50 -5.46
C ARG A 37 -8.46 -17.84 -5.83
N GLU A 38 -7.49 -18.63 -6.27
CA GLU A 38 -6.16 -18.13 -6.65
C GLU A 38 -6.20 -17.30 -7.92
N GLN A 39 -7.03 -17.72 -8.89
CA GLN A 39 -7.26 -16.96 -10.12
C GLN A 39 -7.95 -15.62 -9.81
N ASP A 40 -8.88 -15.62 -8.88
CA ASP A 40 -9.61 -14.43 -8.47
C ASP A 40 -8.70 -13.45 -7.71
N HIS A 41 -7.90 -13.93 -6.76
CA HIS A 41 -6.88 -13.14 -6.08
C HIS A 41 -5.85 -12.55 -7.07
N LEU A 42 -5.39 -13.32 -8.06
CA LEU A 42 -4.48 -12.85 -9.09
C LEU A 42 -5.15 -11.79 -10.00
N ALA A 43 -6.43 -11.97 -10.33
CA ALA A 43 -7.19 -11.00 -11.13
C ALA A 43 -7.31 -9.65 -10.39
N LEU A 44 -7.66 -9.66 -9.10
CA LEU A 44 -7.66 -8.44 -8.28
C LEU A 44 -6.29 -7.77 -8.26
N LYS A 45 -5.23 -8.55 -8.07
CA LYS A 45 -3.86 -8.03 -8.05
C LYS A 45 -3.47 -7.35 -9.36
N ARG A 46 -3.84 -7.92 -10.50
CA ARG A 46 -3.62 -7.32 -11.81
C ARG A 46 -4.39 -6.01 -11.99
N LYS A 47 -5.69 -5.98 -11.63
CA LYS A 47 -6.52 -4.76 -11.66
C LYS A 47 -5.91 -3.63 -10.83
N VAL A 48 -5.47 -3.94 -9.61
CA VAL A 48 -4.79 -2.96 -8.72
C VAL A 48 -3.49 -2.44 -9.35
N ARG A 49 -2.70 -3.29 -9.98
CA ARG A 49 -1.45 -2.87 -10.65
C ARG A 49 -1.73 -1.97 -11.85
N ILE A 50 -2.71 -2.32 -12.69
CA ILE A 50 -3.14 -1.50 -13.82
C ILE A 50 -3.56 -0.10 -13.35
N PHE A 51 -4.39 -0.01 -12.30
CA PHE A 51 -4.79 1.27 -11.73
C PHE A 51 -3.59 2.14 -11.34
N TYR A 52 -2.60 1.59 -10.63
CA TYR A 52 -1.44 2.36 -10.22
C TYR A 52 -0.46 2.68 -11.35
N ASP A 53 -0.40 1.87 -12.38
CA ASP A 53 0.39 2.17 -13.58
C ASP A 53 -0.24 3.32 -14.38
N LEU A 54 -1.56 3.34 -14.54
CA LEU A 54 -2.29 4.45 -15.15
C LEU A 54 -2.13 5.75 -14.35
N GLN A 55 -2.27 5.68 -13.03
CA GLN A 55 -2.05 6.83 -12.14
C GLN A 55 -0.64 7.38 -12.28
N ARG A 56 0.38 6.52 -12.32
CA ARG A 56 1.77 6.91 -12.51
C ARG A 56 1.98 7.60 -13.85
N LEU A 57 1.44 7.04 -14.94
CA LEU A 57 1.53 7.61 -16.29
C LEU A 57 0.84 8.98 -16.35
N ARG A 58 -0.35 9.12 -15.77
CA ARG A 58 -1.07 10.39 -15.70
C ARG A 58 -0.25 11.46 -14.97
N LEU A 59 0.28 11.13 -13.80
CA LEU A 59 1.09 12.08 -13.01
C LEU A 59 2.39 12.45 -13.73
N GLN A 60 3.04 11.51 -14.42
CA GLN A 60 4.23 11.79 -15.23
C GLN A 60 3.90 12.68 -16.43
N THR A 61 2.76 12.44 -17.10
CA THR A 61 2.32 13.24 -18.26
C THR A 61 1.97 14.67 -17.82
N ALA A 62 1.19 14.83 -16.75
CA ALA A 62 0.88 16.14 -16.17
C ALA A 62 2.15 16.88 -15.70
N GLY A 63 3.08 16.17 -15.07
CA GLY A 63 4.35 16.74 -14.61
C GLY A 63 5.29 17.19 -15.72
N ARG A 64 5.13 16.70 -16.94
CA ARG A 64 5.89 17.18 -18.12
C ARG A 64 5.43 18.54 -18.61
N GLY A 65 4.14 18.86 -18.43
CA GLY A 65 3.56 20.15 -18.80
C GLY A 65 3.63 21.21 -17.69
N ALA A 66 3.78 20.78 -16.43
CA ALA A 66 3.83 21.71 -15.32
C ALA A 66 5.16 22.46 -15.30
N PRO A 67 5.15 23.80 -15.20
CA PRO A 67 6.35 24.55 -14.87
C PRO A 67 6.87 24.00 -13.53
N LYS A 68 8.14 23.62 -13.46
CA LYS A 68 8.77 23.23 -12.19
C LYS A 68 8.84 24.50 -11.34
N SER A 69 7.78 24.76 -10.58
CA SER A 69 7.80 25.81 -9.57
C SER A 69 8.84 25.40 -8.52
N HIS A 70 10.01 26.04 -8.56
CA HIS A 70 10.74 26.24 -7.34
C HIS A 70 9.94 27.31 -6.59
N THR A 71 9.04 26.89 -5.74
CA THR A 71 8.67 27.70 -4.60
C THR A 71 9.94 27.75 -3.77
N ASP A 72 10.66 28.84 -3.87
CA ASP A 72 11.63 29.32 -2.89
C ASP A 72 10.82 29.70 -1.63
N GLU A 73 10.07 28.75 -1.06
CA GLU A 73 9.66 28.81 0.32
C GLU A 73 10.94 28.55 1.11
N GLU A 74 11.52 29.64 1.56
CA GLU A 74 12.56 29.73 2.57
C GLU A 74 12.09 28.91 3.80
N THR A 75 12.26 27.60 3.75
CA THR A 75 12.29 26.81 4.98
C THR A 75 13.64 27.15 5.62
N GLU A 76 13.60 28.05 6.61
CA GLU A 76 14.66 28.25 7.59
C GLU A 76 15.08 26.89 8.15
N GLY A 77 16.12 26.33 7.62
CA GLY A 77 16.70 25.05 8.03
C GLY A 77 17.87 24.72 7.16
N ASP A 78 19.03 24.87 7.74
CA ASP A 78 20.42 24.57 7.39
C ASP A 78 20.63 23.40 6.37
N LYS A 79 20.03 23.50 5.19
CA LYS A 79 20.35 22.65 4.04
C LYS A 79 21.08 23.52 3.03
N PRO A 80 22.30 23.12 2.60
CA PRO A 80 23.02 23.86 1.56
C PRO A 80 22.11 24.02 0.35
N ALA A 81 21.87 25.27 -0.05
CA ALA A 81 21.05 25.62 -1.20
C ALA A 81 21.51 24.78 -2.41
N ARG A 82 20.58 24.04 -2.99
CA ARG A 82 20.85 23.30 -4.21
C ARG A 82 21.16 24.33 -5.29
N LYS A 83 22.37 24.28 -5.85
CA LYS A 83 22.77 25.17 -6.93
C LYS A 83 21.69 25.23 -7.99
N PRO A 84 21.20 26.40 -8.38
CA PRO A 84 20.20 26.53 -9.42
C PRO A 84 20.73 25.86 -10.69
N ASP A 85 19.89 25.08 -11.33
CA ASP A 85 20.24 24.40 -12.58
C ASP A 85 20.45 25.51 -13.63
N ALA A 86 21.69 25.74 -14.01
CA ALA A 86 22.10 26.87 -14.86
C ALA A 86 21.63 26.77 -16.33
N ARG A 87 20.83 25.73 -16.66
CA ARG A 87 20.30 25.57 -18.00
C ARG A 87 19.08 26.48 -18.21
N PRO A 88 19.02 27.25 -19.29
CA PRO A 88 17.84 28.01 -19.63
C PRO A 88 16.66 27.08 -19.81
N ARG A 89 15.57 27.36 -19.12
CA ARG A 89 14.32 26.56 -19.24
C ARG A 89 13.66 26.97 -20.54
N ILE A 90 13.55 26.02 -21.46
CA ILE A 90 12.73 26.20 -22.64
C ILE A 90 11.28 25.92 -22.23
N GLU A 91 10.45 26.95 -22.34
CA GLU A 91 9.01 26.81 -22.13
C GLU A 91 8.41 26.03 -23.29
N LEU A 92 7.52 25.10 -22.96
CA LEU A 92 6.80 24.34 -23.98
C LEU A 92 5.85 25.25 -24.75
N HIS A 93 5.75 25.03 -26.06
CA HIS A 93 4.77 25.73 -26.87
C HIS A 93 3.34 25.42 -26.39
N PRO A 94 2.40 26.40 -26.40
CA PRO A 94 1.02 26.19 -25.93
C PRO A 94 0.31 25.02 -26.59
N ALA A 95 0.58 24.75 -27.88
CA ALA A 95 0.03 23.60 -28.60
C ALA A 95 0.50 22.26 -27.99
N ASP A 96 1.76 22.15 -27.58
CA ASP A 96 2.32 20.94 -26.96
C ASP A 96 1.75 20.74 -25.55
N LEU A 97 1.57 21.84 -24.79
CA LEU A 97 0.88 21.80 -23.50
C LEU A 97 -0.55 21.28 -23.64
N ALA A 98 -1.32 21.75 -24.62
CA ALA A 98 -2.67 21.30 -24.89
C ALA A 98 -2.73 19.78 -25.22
N VAL A 99 -1.71 19.26 -25.92
CA VAL A 99 -1.59 17.82 -26.18
C VAL A 99 -1.36 17.04 -24.88
N LEU A 100 -0.44 17.51 -24.02
CA LEU A 100 -0.16 16.86 -22.75
C LEU A 100 -1.36 16.87 -21.81
N GLU A 101 -2.09 17.98 -21.74
CA GLU A 101 -3.33 18.10 -20.96
C GLU A 101 -4.41 17.13 -21.43
N ARG A 102 -4.62 17.05 -22.75
CA ARG A 102 -5.57 16.09 -23.34
C ARG A 102 -5.20 14.66 -22.96
N ARG A 103 -3.91 14.28 -23.12
CA ARG A 103 -3.43 12.94 -22.74
C ARG A 103 -3.57 12.67 -21.25
N ALA A 104 -3.33 13.65 -20.40
CA ALA A 104 -3.53 13.52 -18.95
C ALA A 104 -5.02 13.26 -18.61
N LYS A 105 -5.96 13.92 -19.30
CA LYS A 105 -7.40 13.70 -19.13
C LYS A 105 -7.85 12.31 -19.62
N GLU A 106 -7.32 11.84 -20.74
CA GLU A 106 -7.57 10.48 -21.24
C GLU A 106 -7.10 9.41 -20.23
N LEU A 107 -5.91 9.60 -19.65
CA LEU A 107 -5.38 8.73 -18.61
C LEU A 107 -6.18 8.81 -17.31
N GLU A 108 -6.70 9.98 -16.95
CA GLU A 108 -7.58 10.15 -15.79
C GLU A 108 -8.89 9.35 -15.95
N LEU A 109 -9.47 9.37 -17.15
CA LEU A 109 -10.66 8.58 -17.45
C LEU A 109 -10.35 7.08 -17.36
N ALA A 110 -9.23 6.64 -17.92
CA ALA A 110 -8.79 5.23 -17.83
C ALA A 110 -8.53 4.82 -16.35
N GLU A 111 -7.95 5.70 -15.52
CA GLU A 111 -7.76 5.48 -14.08
C GLU A 111 -9.10 5.32 -13.37
N LYS A 112 -10.12 6.14 -13.72
CA LYS A 112 -11.48 6.02 -13.15
C LYS A 112 -12.12 4.69 -13.51
N HIS A 113 -11.99 4.22 -14.75
CA HIS A 113 -12.51 2.92 -15.16
C HIS A 113 -11.80 1.78 -14.41
N ALA A 114 -10.48 1.82 -14.33
CA ALA A 114 -9.72 0.82 -13.58
C ALA A 114 -10.10 0.79 -12.08
N LEU A 115 -10.44 1.93 -11.49
CA LEU A 115 -10.97 2.00 -10.12
C LEU A 115 -12.36 1.37 -10.00
N ALA A 116 -13.24 1.59 -10.99
CA ALA A 116 -14.55 0.95 -11.05
C ALA A 116 -14.42 -0.58 -11.14
N ASP A 117 -13.50 -1.07 -11.99
CA ASP A 117 -13.21 -2.50 -12.11
C ASP A 117 -12.71 -3.14 -10.80
N ILE A 118 -11.95 -2.39 -10.00
CA ILE A 118 -11.52 -2.82 -8.66
C ILE A 118 -12.72 -2.87 -7.73
N ALA A 119 -13.56 -1.83 -7.72
CA ALA A 119 -14.73 -1.74 -6.83
C ALA A 119 -15.74 -2.85 -7.12
N GLU A 120 -15.99 -3.14 -8.40
CA GLU A 120 -16.85 -4.25 -8.84
C GLU A 120 -16.29 -5.60 -8.36
N HIS A 121 -15.01 -5.84 -8.56
CA HIS A 121 -14.37 -7.06 -8.08
C HIS A 121 -14.42 -7.19 -6.56
N LEU A 122 -14.17 -6.11 -5.82
CA LEU A 122 -14.27 -6.11 -4.36
C LEU A 122 -15.69 -6.44 -3.86
N ALA A 123 -16.72 -6.02 -4.58
CA ALA A 123 -18.10 -6.34 -4.23
C ALA A 123 -18.41 -7.86 -4.28
N THR A 124 -17.64 -8.65 -5.03
CA THR A 124 -17.74 -10.11 -5.04
C THR A 124 -17.06 -10.77 -3.84
N ILE A 125 -16.14 -10.07 -3.16
CA ILE A 125 -15.39 -10.60 -2.00
C ILE A 125 -16.21 -10.40 -0.72
N GLY A 126 -16.69 -11.47 -0.11
CA GLY A 126 -17.54 -11.43 1.09
C GLY A 126 -16.87 -10.68 2.24
N PHE A 127 -15.61 -10.94 2.55
CA PHE A 127 -14.90 -10.23 3.60
C PHE A 127 -14.84 -8.71 3.39
N TYR A 128 -14.68 -8.25 2.16
CA TYR A 128 -14.75 -6.81 1.87
C TYR A 128 -16.13 -6.27 2.14
N ARG A 129 -17.16 -6.90 1.59
CA ARG A 129 -18.55 -6.45 1.70
C ARG A 129 -19.05 -6.42 3.14
N ASP A 130 -18.78 -7.48 3.91
CA ASP A 130 -19.38 -7.69 5.21
C ASP A 130 -18.56 -7.10 6.36
N VAL A 131 -17.26 -6.87 6.16
CA VAL A 131 -16.34 -6.41 7.21
C VAL A 131 -15.57 -5.14 6.83
N LEU A 132 -14.80 -5.19 5.73
CA LEU A 132 -13.83 -4.12 5.44
C LEU A 132 -14.50 -2.86 4.88
N SER A 133 -15.72 -2.95 4.35
CA SER A 133 -16.52 -1.82 3.88
C SER A 133 -17.12 -0.99 5.01
N ASP A 134 -17.12 -1.46 6.26
CA ASP A 134 -17.64 -0.73 7.42
C ASP A 134 -16.90 0.59 7.63
N LYS A 135 -17.58 1.71 7.33
CA LYS A 135 -17.03 3.06 7.45
C LYS A 135 -16.94 3.56 8.89
N ALA A 136 -17.68 2.98 9.82
CA ALA A 136 -17.58 3.34 11.23
C ALA A 136 -16.22 2.90 11.78
N ARG A 137 -15.78 1.69 11.43
CA ARG A 137 -14.51 1.12 11.89
C ARG A 137 -13.33 1.45 11.01
N TYR A 138 -13.48 1.33 9.68
CA TYR A 138 -12.39 1.45 8.69
C TYR A 138 -12.47 2.73 7.89
N ARG A 139 -12.83 3.85 8.53
CA ARG A 139 -12.84 5.16 7.89
C ARG A 139 -11.47 5.50 7.33
N GLY A 140 -11.40 5.67 6.02
CA GLY A 140 -10.14 5.90 5.29
C GLY A 140 -9.68 4.72 4.44
N ILE A 141 -10.29 3.53 4.59
CA ILE A 141 -10.08 2.42 3.68
C ILE A 141 -11.17 2.47 2.60
N GLY A 142 -10.85 3.11 1.48
CA GLY A 142 -11.68 3.10 0.27
C GLY A 142 -11.36 1.91 -0.63
N PRO A 143 -12.09 1.75 -1.77
CA PRO A 143 -11.89 0.63 -2.69
C PRO A 143 -10.44 0.46 -3.13
N THR A 144 -9.73 1.55 -3.41
CA THR A 144 -8.31 1.51 -3.79
C THR A 144 -7.43 0.83 -2.74
N MET A 145 -7.58 1.24 -1.45
CA MET A 145 -6.75 0.69 -0.37
C MET A 145 -7.20 -0.70 0.06
N ALA A 146 -8.51 -0.97 0.06
CA ALA A 146 -9.04 -2.31 0.25
C ALA A 146 -8.52 -3.26 -0.84
N GLY A 147 -8.54 -2.83 -2.09
CA GLY A 147 -7.97 -3.57 -3.21
C GLY A 147 -6.48 -3.87 -3.02
N VAL A 148 -5.68 -2.88 -2.57
CA VAL A 148 -4.26 -3.10 -2.27
C VAL A 148 -4.07 -4.15 -1.16
N ILE A 149 -4.83 -4.04 -0.07
CA ILE A 149 -4.72 -4.96 1.07
C ILE A 149 -5.09 -6.39 0.64
N LEU A 150 -6.27 -6.56 0.01
CA LEU A 150 -6.78 -7.86 -0.37
C LEU A 150 -6.01 -8.50 -1.55
N ALA A 151 -5.41 -7.69 -2.41
CA ALA A 151 -4.61 -8.16 -3.55
C ALA A 151 -3.18 -8.55 -3.19
N GLU A 152 -2.59 -7.91 -2.17
CA GLU A 152 -1.19 -8.18 -1.83
C GLU A 152 -1.03 -9.19 -0.71
N PHE A 153 -2.01 -9.33 0.18
CA PHE A 153 -1.99 -10.31 1.25
C PHE A 153 -2.80 -11.56 0.88
N ASP A 154 -2.20 -12.72 1.09
CA ASP A 154 -2.90 -14.00 1.05
C ASP A 154 -3.11 -14.49 2.48
N ILE A 155 -4.33 -14.37 3.00
CA ILE A 155 -4.67 -14.67 4.40
C ILE A 155 -4.44 -16.14 4.76
N TYR A 156 -4.52 -17.02 3.80
CA TYR A 156 -4.32 -18.47 4.00
C TYR A 156 -2.85 -18.82 4.22
N ARG A 157 -1.93 -17.98 3.73
CA ARG A 157 -0.47 -18.13 3.93
C ARG A 157 0.04 -17.35 5.13
N LEU A 158 -0.75 -16.44 5.68
CA LEU A 158 -0.36 -15.57 6.78
C LEU A 158 -0.93 -16.09 8.10
N GLU A 159 -0.24 -17.01 8.74
CA GLU A 159 -0.69 -17.68 9.96
C GLU A 159 -0.64 -16.77 11.21
N THR A 160 0.15 -15.71 11.17
CA THR A 160 0.30 -14.76 12.28
C THR A 160 0.29 -13.31 11.80
N PRO A 161 -0.16 -12.34 12.64
CA PRO A 161 -0.07 -10.91 12.30
C PRO A 161 1.38 -10.47 12.05
N SER A 162 2.34 -11.11 12.72
CA SER A 162 3.77 -10.82 12.56
C SER A 162 4.29 -11.13 11.16
N GLN A 163 3.78 -12.18 10.52
CA GLN A 163 4.09 -12.49 9.11
C GLN A 163 3.52 -11.42 8.18
N MET A 164 2.28 -10.94 8.44
CA MET A 164 1.68 -9.84 7.69
C MET A 164 2.51 -8.57 7.79
N TRP A 165 2.98 -8.23 8.99
CA TRP A 165 3.87 -7.08 9.21
C TRP A 165 5.23 -7.24 8.53
N ALA A 166 5.82 -8.44 8.58
CA ALA A 166 7.09 -8.73 7.91
C ALA A 166 6.96 -8.58 6.40
N PHE A 167 5.91 -9.14 5.81
CA PHE A 167 5.62 -9.03 4.39
C PHE A 167 5.41 -7.57 3.95
N ALA A 168 4.73 -6.76 4.76
CA ALA A 168 4.52 -5.33 4.52
C ALA A 168 5.76 -4.47 4.84
N GLY A 169 6.87 -5.04 5.31
CA GLY A 169 8.07 -4.29 5.70
C GLY A 169 7.89 -3.41 6.94
N LEU A 170 6.92 -3.73 7.78
CA LEU A 170 6.63 -3.01 9.02
C LEU A 170 7.37 -3.61 10.22
N ARG A 171 7.88 -4.84 10.10
CA ARG A 171 8.72 -5.45 11.12
C ARG A 171 10.09 -4.80 11.10
N PRO A 172 10.66 -4.41 12.27
CA PRO A 172 12.07 -4.09 12.37
C PRO A 172 12.88 -5.34 11.97
N MET A 173 13.90 -5.17 11.17
CA MET A 173 14.86 -6.24 10.91
C MET A 173 15.98 -6.13 11.94
N ASP A 174 16.32 -7.23 12.55
CA ASP A 174 17.51 -7.34 13.38
C ASP A 174 18.72 -7.36 12.43
N ALA A 175 19.25 -6.20 12.16
CA ALA A 175 20.44 -6.05 11.35
C ALA A 175 21.54 -5.47 12.22
N GLU A 176 22.68 -6.13 12.24
CA GLU A 176 23.88 -5.56 12.82
C GLU A 176 24.36 -4.40 11.95
N ARG A 177 24.71 -3.29 12.60
CA ARG A 177 25.15 -2.08 11.91
C ARG A 177 26.43 -1.54 12.53
N CYS A 178 27.27 -0.98 11.69
CA CYS A 178 28.46 -0.28 12.13
C CYS A 178 28.10 0.97 12.95
N THR A 179 28.79 1.21 14.05
CA THR A 179 28.60 2.40 14.91
C THR A 179 28.99 3.69 14.19
N LYS A 180 29.93 3.67 13.25
CA LYS A 180 30.46 4.84 12.54
C LYS A 180 29.65 5.22 11.31
N CYS A 181 29.35 4.28 10.42
CA CYS A 181 28.68 4.57 9.15
C CYS A 181 27.19 4.15 9.10
N HIS A 182 26.72 3.44 10.13
CA HIS A 182 25.34 2.94 10.24
C HIS A 182 24.88 1.99 9.11
N PHE A 183 25.83 1.50 8.29
CA PHE A 183 25.52 0.49 7.28
C PHE A 183 25.39 -0.89 7.91
N VAL A 184 24.64 -1.76 7.22
CA VAL A 184 24.49 -3.15 7.63
C VAL A 184 25.85 -3.85 7.55
N VAL A 185 26.15 -4.63 8.57
CA VAL A 185 27.32 -5.51 8.64
C VAL A 185 26.85 -6.93 8.37
N VAL A 186 27.47 -7.60 7.42
CA VAL A 186 27.19 -9.00 7.08
C VAL A 186 28.50 -9.78 7.23
N ASN A 187 28.49 -10.82 8.06
CA ASN A 187 29.68 -11.63 8.36
C ASN A 187 30.91 -10.79 8.75
N GLY A 188 30.69 -9.75 9.57
CA GLY A 188 31.76 -8.87 10.03
C GLY A 188 32.27 -7.87 8.99
N GLN A 189 31.64 -7.80 7.81
CA GLN A 189 32.07 -6.88 6.75
C GLN A 189 31.04 -5.79 6.50
N HIS A 190 31.51 -4.58 6.18
CA HIS A 190 30.66 -3.47 5.78
C HIS A 190 30.05 -3.70 4.39
N THR A 191 28.74 -3.51 4.27
CA THR A 191 28.07 -3.45 2.95
C THR A 191 28.19 -2.06 2.30
N SER A 192 28.86 -1.11 2.97
CA SER A 192 28.98 0.27 2.49
C SER A 192 30.09 0.43 1.47
N LYS A 193 29.73 1.04 0.33
CA LYS A 193 30.71 1.56 -0.65
C LYS A 193 31.16 3.00 -0.36
N LYS A 194 30.74 3.59 0.77
CA LYS A 194 31.10 4.98 1.13
C LYS A 194 32.48 5.05 1.79
N THR A 195 33.15 6.15 1.54
CA THR A 195 34.53 6.44 1.92
C THR A 195 34.83 6.36 3.42
N ILE A 196 33.80 6.49 4.29
CA ILE A 196 33.96 6.59 5.74
C ILE A 196 34.46 5.30 6.41
N CYS A 197 34.13 4.12 5.83
CA CYS A 197 34.50 2.82 6.36
C CYS A 197 34.97 1.88 5.23
N LYS A 198 35.67 2.40 4.25
CA LYS A 198 36.05 1.66 3.05
C LYS A 198 37.14 0.64 3.40
N GLY A 199 36.81 -0.67 3.33
CA GLY A 199 37.76 -1.76 3.50
C GLY A 199 38.21 -2.06 4.93
N GLU A 200 37.76 -1.30 5.92
CA GLU A 200 38.13 -1.54 7.33
C GLU A 200 37.03 -2.36 8.04
N PRO A 201 37.42 -3.23 9.00
CA PRO A 201 36.43 -3.86 9.86
C PRO A 201 35.62 -2.79 10.65
N PRO A 202 34.35 -3.05 10.95
CA PRO A 202 33.54 -2.06 11.66
C PRO A 202 34.12 -1.80 13.05
N PRO A 203 34.26 -0.52 13.48
CA PRO A 203 34.80 -0.16 14.78
C PRO A 203 33.91 -0.61 15.94
N GLY A 204 32.67 -0.97 15.68
CA GLY A 204 31.68 -1.52 16.60
C GLY A 204 30.43 -1.90 15.84
N ILE A 205 29.66 -2.83 16.42
CA ILE A 205 28.43 -3.36 15.83
C ILE A 205 27.29 -3.14 16.83
N TYR A 206 26.17 -2.64 16.35
CA TYR A 206 24.95 -2.55 17.17
C TYR A 206 23.74 -3.13 16.43
N ALA A 207 22.83 -3.76 17.15
CA ALA A 207 21.57 -4.22 16.62
C ALA A 207 20.66 -3.04 16.26
N SER A 208 20.12 -3.03 15.07
CA SER A 208 19.28 -1.94 14.57
C SER A 208 17.93 -2.46 14.16
N GLY A 209 16.88 -2.01 14.83
CA GLY A 209 15.48 -2.28 14.45
C GLY A 209 15.00 -1.51 13.22
N ARG A 210 15.85 -1.11 12.29
CA ARG A 210 15.46 -0.39 11.08
C ARG A 210 15.17 -1.36 9.94
N ALA A 211 14.13 -1.07 9.16
CA ALA A 211 13.90 -1.78 7.91
C ALA A 211 15.06 -1.58 6.94
N GLN A 212 15.40 -2.64 6.20
CA GLN A 212 16.42 -2.58 5.17
C GLN A 212 16.08 -1.51 4.14
N LYS A 213 17.07 -0.70 3.79
CA LYS A 213 16.93 0.26 2.70
C LYS A 213 17.14 -0.44 1.36
N PRO A 214 16.45 0.00 0.29
CA PRO A 214 16.71 -0.50 -1.05
C PRO A 214 18.17 -0.28 -1.42
N THR A 215 18.86 -1.34 -1.78
CA THR A 215 20.23 -1.30 -2.31
C THR A 215 20.18 -1.83 -3.74
N ARG A 216 20.90 -1.19 -4.65
CA ARG A 216 20.92 -1.60 -6.07
C ARG A 216 21.47 -3.02 -6.19
N GLY A 217 20.69 -3.91 -6.83
CA GLY A 217 21.04 -5.31 -7.05
C GLY A 217 20.60 -6.28 -5.92
N GLU A 218 20.08 -5.78 -4.80
CA GLU A 218 19.55 -6.61 -3.72
C GLU A 218 18.03 -6.67 -3.76
N LYS A 219 17.46 -7.87 -3.53
CA LYS A 219 16.03 -8.03 -3.33
C LYS A 219 15.66 -7.63 -1.91
N LEU A 220 14.65 -6.79 -1.77
CA LEU A 220 14.09 -6.48 -0.46
C LEU A 220 13.36 -7.72 0.10
N PRO A 221 13.49 -8.02 1.40
CA PRO A 221 12.80 -9.13 2.06
C PRO A 221 11.32 -8.81 2.34
N TYR A 222 10.79 -7.74 1.80
CA TYR A 222 9.42 -7.29 1.99
C TYR A 222 8.86 -6.64 0.72
N ASN A 223 7.54 -6.51 0.64
CA ASN A 223 6.85 -5.85 -0.45
C ASN A 223 6.95 -4.31 -0.33
N ALA A 224 7.87 -3.71 -1.10
CA ALA A 224 8.12 -2.26 -1.07
C ALA A 224 6.91 -1.44 -1.56
N PHE A 225 6.17 -1.95 -2.55
CA PHE A 225 4.97 -1.30 -3.05
C PHE A 225 3.91 -1.21 -1.94
N LEU A 226 3.62 -2.34 -1.29
CA LEU A 226 2.66 -2.42 -0.20
C LEU A 226 3.05 -1.49 0.95
N ARG A 227 4.33 -1.51 1.35
CA ARG A 227 4.83 -0.59 2.39
C ARG A 227 4.61 0.87 2.04
N ALA A 228 4.91 1.28 0.80
CA ALA A 228 4.71 2.66 0.35
C ALA A 228 3.21 3.05 0.39
N LYS A 229 2.32 2.14 -0.01
CA LYS A 229 0.88 2.40 0.03
C LYS A 229 0.33 2.44 1.45
N LEU A 230 0.74 1.54 2.30
CA LEU A 230 0.29 1.50 3.69
C LEU A 230 0.80 2.68 4.52
N CYS A 231 2.10 2.97 4.48
CA CYS A 231 2.66 4.05 5.32
C CYS A 231 2.50 5.43 4.68
N GLY A 232 2.70 5.54 3.36
CA GLY A 232 2.69 6.83 2.67
C GLY A 232 1.28 7.32 2.32
N VAL A 233 0.39 6.41 1.92
CA VAL A 233 -0.97 6.78 1.49
C VAL A 233 -1.97 6.54 2.61
N LEU A 234 -2.16 5.29 3.03
CA LEU A 234 -3.17 4.94 4.02
C LEU A 234 -2.92 5.62 5.36
N GLY A 235 -1.68 5.64 5.86
CA GLY A 235 -1.34 6.30 7.12
C GLY A 235 -1.70 7.79 7.12
N ALA A 236 -1.42 8.50 6.03
CA ALA A 236 -1.78 9.91 5.88
C ALA A 236 -3.31 10.10 5.79
N VAL A 237 -4.01 9.25 5.05
CA VAL A 237 -5.48 9.30 4.92
C VAL A 237 -6.16 9.03 6.25
N LEU A 238 -5.70 8.04 7.02
CA LEU A 238 -6.23 7.74 8.35
C LEU A 238 -6.11 8.95 9.29
N LEU A 239 -4.96 9.63 9.29
CA LEU A 239 -4.78 10.83 10.13
C LEU A 239 -5.65 11.99 9.66
N LYS A 240 -5.79 12.20 8.35
CA LYS A 240 -6.60 13.30 7.79
C LYS A 240 -8.09 13.11 8.08
N LEU A 241 -8.61 11.91 7.94
CA LEU A 241 -10.03 11.62 8.11
C LEU A 241 -10.45 11.38 9.57
N ASN A 242 -9.49 11.15 10.46
CA ASN A 242 -9.71 10.91 11.88
C ASN A 242 -8.92 11.93 12.72
N PRO A 243 -9.44 13.15 12.90
CA PRO A 243 -8.76 14.20 13.68
C PRO A 243 -8.64 13.81 15.16
N SER A 244 -7.66 14.38 15.86
CA SER A 244 -7.41 14.10 17.29
C SER A 244 -8.46 14.66 18.23
N SER A 245 -9.14 15.73 17.80
CA SER A 245 -10.22 16.35 18.59
C SER A 245 -11.46 16.45 17.71
N PRO A 246 -12.34 15.46 17.73
CA PRO A 246 -13.57 15.52 17.00
C PRO A 246 -14.54 16.47 17.74
N LEU A 247 -15.22 17.31 16.98
CA LEU A 247 -16.35 18.10 17.48
C LEU A 247 -17.50 17.19 18.04
N THR A 248 -17.42 15.88 17.80
CA THR A 248 -18.44 14.88 18.08
C THR A 248 -18.08 13.85 19.15
N GLY A 249 -16.97 14.00 19.86
CA GLY A 249 -16.69 13.22 21.11
C GLY A 249 -15.94 11.90 20.97
N GLU A 250 -16.00 11.14 19.89
CA GLU A 250 -15.29 9.86 19.75
C GLU A 250 -14.06 9.95 18.85
N VAL A 251 -12.89 9.69 19.44
CA VAL A 251 -11.64 9.56 18.70
C VAL A 251 -11.56 8.16 18.07
N SER A 252 -11.34 8.08 16.77
CA SER A 252 -11.09 6.80 16.09
C SER A 252 -9.99 5.99 16.79
N PRO A 253 -10.16 4.66 16.96
CA PRO A 253 -9.15 3.82 17.59
C PRO A 253 -7.77 3.91 16.91
N TRP A 254 -7.75 4.13 15.60
CA TRP A 254 -6.51 4.31 14.84
C TRP A 254 -5.80 5.62 15.17
N ARG A 255 -6.56 6.68 15.30
CA ARG A 255 -6.02 7.97 15.72
C ARG A 255 -5.48 7.90 17.14
N LYS A 256 -6.22 7.29 18.04
CA LYS A 256 -5.76 7.06 19.43
C LYS A 256 -4.46 6.26 19.47
N CYS A 257 -4.33 5.17 18.69
CA CYS A 257 -3.09 4.41 18.59
C CYS A 257 -1.90 5.27 18.13
N TYR A 258 -2.13 6.18 17.20
CA TYR A 258 -1.07 7.10 16.72
C TYR A 258 -0.67 8.09 17.80
N ASP A 259 -1.63 8.77 18.41
CA ASP A 259 -1.38 9.82 19.41
C ASP A 259 -0.72 9.25 20.66
N ASP A 260 -1.22 8.14 21.22
CA ASP A 260 -0.67 7.45 22.38
C ASP A 260 0.78 7.00 22.12
N TYR A 261 1.06 6.42 20.94
CA TYR A 261 2.41 6.00 20.58
C TYR A 261 3.36 7.20 20.42
N LYS A 262 2.92 8.25 19.75
CA LYS A 262 3.73 9.46 19.54
C LYS A 262 4.06 10.12 20.88
N HIS A 263 3.07 10.29 21.76
CA HIS A 263 3.23 10.85 23.10
C HIS A 263 4.20 10.02 23.94
N ARG A 264 4.01 8.69 24.01
CA ARG A 264 4.91 7.80 24.74
C ARG A 264 6.35 7.95 24.26
N LYS A 265 6.60 7.96 22.94
CA LYS A 265 7.94 8.10 22.38
C LYS A 265 8.55 9.48 22.63
N GLN A 266 7.74 10.49 22.77
CA GLN A 266 8.17 11.83 23.16
C GLN A 266 8.57 11.87 24.65
N SER A 267 7.78 11.27 25.53
CA SER A 267 8.05 11.19 26.97
C SER A 267 9.30 10.35 27.27
N GLU A 268 9.56 9.30 26.50
CA GLU A 268 10.78 8.48 26.59
C GLU A 268 12.02 9.18 26.01
N GLY A 269 11.90 10.39 25.48
CA GLY A 269 13.01 11.07 24.77
C GLY A 269 13.48 10.33 23.51
N TRP A 270 12.67 9.36 23.00
CA TRP A 270 13.05 8.54 21.86
C TRP A 270 12.90 9.29 20.54
N GLY A 271 13.91 9.16 19.70
CA GLY A 271 13.92 9.70 18.35
C GLY A 271 14.57 11.08 18.25
N THR A 272 15.28 11.31 17.14
CA THR A 272 16.11 12.50 16.91
C THR A 272 15.30 13.75 16.56
N SER A 273 14.04 13.57 16.09
CA SER A 273 13.18 14.68 15.67
C SER A 273 11.70 14.32 15.77
N ASP A 274 10.83 15.32 15.75
CA ASP A 274 9.38 15.11 15.71
C ASP A 274 8.95 14.35 14.46
N ALA A 275 9.55 14.64 13.32
CA ALA A 275 9.31 13.90 12.06
C ALA A 275 9.66 12.40 12.18
N HIS A 276 10.70 12.06 12.94
CA HIS A 276 11.06 10.66 13.19
C HIS A 276 10.02 9.98 14.07
N ARG A 277 9.55 10.64 15.16
CA ARG A 277 8.47 10.14 16.01
C ARG A 277 7.15 9.99 15.27
N HIS A 278 6.80 10.98 14.44
CA HIS A 278 5.64 10.95 13.56
C HIS A 278 5.66 9.73 12.62
N ALA A 279 6.74 9.52 11.90
CA ALA A 279 6.89 8.38 11.00
C ALA A 279 6.84 7.03 11.74
N ALA A 280 7.33 6.96 12.97
CA ALA A 280 7.24 5.76 13.80
C ALA A 280 5.81 5.51 14.27
N ALA A 281 5.09 6.55 14.68
CA ALA A 281 3.69 6.47 15.11
C ALA A 281 2.75 6.05 13.97
N ILE A 282 2.96 6.55 12.75
CA ILE A 282 2.23 6.07 11.55
C ILE A 282 2.46 4.57 11.36
N ARG A 283 3.71 4.10 11.41
CA ARG A 283 3.99 2.66 11.25
C ARG A 283 3.33 1.82 12.33
N TYR A 284 3.31 2.30 13.58
CA TYR A 284 2.65 1.62 14.69
C TYR A 284 1.13 1.55 14.48
N MET A 285 0.49 2.68 14.15
CA MET A 285 -0.94 2.75 13.84
C MET A 285 -1.32 1.76 12.72
N VAL A 286 -0.56 1.76 11.62
CA VAL A 286 -0.79 0.84 10.49
C VAL A 286 -0.60 -0.62 10.90
N LYS A 287 0.37 -0.93 11.77
CA LYS A 287 0.55 -2.30 12.32
C LYS A 287 -0.68 -2.75 13.09
N MET A 288 -1.23 -1.89 13.95
CA MET A 288 -2.43 -2.22 14.74
C MET A 288 -3.66 -2.40 13.84
N LEU A 289 -3.84 -1.53 12.85
CA LEU A 289 -4.89 -1.68 11.84
C LEU A 289 -4.78 -3.02 11.10
N LEU A 290 -3.57 -3.38 10.65
CA LEU A 290 -3.36 -4.65 9.94
C LEU A 290 -3.59 -5.87 10.85
N ALA A 291 -3.25 -5.78 12.13
CA ALA A 291 -3.55 -6.84 13.09
C ALA A 291 -5.07 -7.05 13.28
N ASP A 292 -5.83 -5.95 13.36
CA ASP A 292 -7.29 -6.02 13.43
C ASP A 292 -7.90 -6.60 12.17
N ILE A 293 -7.45 -6.14 10.98
CA ILE A 293 -7.89 -6.68 9.70
C ILE A 293 -7.56 -8.17 9.60
N TRP A 294 -6.33 -8.57 9.97
CA TRP A 294 -5.88 -9.96 9.95
C TRP A 294 -6.76 -10.85 10.83
N THR A 295 -7.01 -10.43 12.08
CA THR A 295 -7.84 -11.17 13.04
C THR A 295 -9.24 -11.38 12.48
N LYS A 296 -9.88 -10.31 12.00
CA LYS A 296 -11.24 -10.37 11.46
C LYS A 296 -11.31 -11.18 10.17
N TRP A 297 -10.29 -11.06 9.31
CA TRP A 297 -10.27 -11.81 8.06
C TRP A 297 -10.12 -13.31 8.31
N ARG A 298 -9.22 -13.73 9.21
CA ARG A 298 -9.09 -15.15 9.58
C ARG A 298 -10.34 -15.68 10.28
N THR A 299 -10.96 -14.89 11.15
CA THR A 299 -12.25 -15.27 11.76
C THR A 299 -13.34 -15.44 10.69
N TYR A 300 -13.41 -14.52 9.73
CA TYR A 300 -14.37 -14.60 8.63
C TYR A 300 -14.19 -15.86 7.78
N GLU A 301 -12.93 -16.20 7.46
CA GLU A 301 -12.56 -17.39 6.69
C GLU A 301 -12.52 -18.67 7.55
N LYS A 302 -12.96 -18.61 8.80
CA LYS A 302 -12.92 -19.74 9.76
C LYS A 302 -11.53 -20.35 9.93
N LEU A 303 -10.48 -19.53 9.84
CA LEU A 303 -9.09 -19.93 10.03
C LEU A 303 -8.65 -19.70 11.48
N THR A 304 -7.72 -20.52 11.97
CA THR A 304 -7.16 -20.39 13.33
C THR A 304 -6.57 -19.00 13.54
N VAL A 305 -7.00 -18.29 14.59
CA VAL A 305 -6.48 -16.99 15.01
C VAL A 305 -5.45 -17.19 16.12
N ARG A 306 -4.18 -16.89 15.83
CA ARG A 306 -3.06 -16.94 16.79
C ARG A 306 -2.70 -15.56 17.27
N PRO A 307 -2.25 -15.40 18.54
CA PRO A 307 -1.75 -14.13 19.02
C PRO A 307 -0.49 -13.71 18.25
N SER A 308 -0.15 -12.41 18.33
CA SER A 308 1.08 -11.95 17.71
C SER A 308 2.29 -12.53 18.46
N TYR A 309 3.42 -12.71 17.77
CA TYR A 309 4.67 -13.18 18.38
C TYR A 309 5.08 -12.34 19.61
N HIS A 310 4.85 -11.04 19.58
CA HIS A 310 5.16 -10.15 20.70
C HIS A 310 4.28 -10.38 21.92
N GLU A 311 3.04 -10.79 21.72
CA GLU A 311 2.12 -11.13 22.82
C GLU A 311 2.41 -12.53 23.34
N GLU A 312 2.60 -13.49 22.46
CA GLU A 312 2.80 -14.91 22.80
C GLU A 312 4.16 -15.16 23.47
N LYS A 313 5.25 -14.57 22.91
CA LYS A 313 6.63 -14.87 23.33
C LYS A 313 7.26 -13.81 24.22
N LEU A 314 6.87 -12.54 24.05
CA LEU A 314 7.47 -11.42 24.80
C LEU A 314 6.55 -10.84 25.88
N GLY A 315 5.32 -11.36 26.03
CA GLY A 315 4.37 -10.92 27.05
C GLY A 315 3.93 -9.45 26.91
N HIS A 316 4.21 -8.80 25.77
CA HIS A 316 3.84 -7.41 25.53
C HIS A 316 2.33 -7.29 25.36
N LYS A 317 1.64 -6.71 26.32
CA LYS A 317 0.24 -6.31 26.15
C LYS A 317 0.20 -5.03 25.32
N HIS A 318 -0.38 -5.09 24.13
CA HIS A 318 -0.63 -3.88 23.37
C HIS A 318 -1.75 -3.07 24.04
N SER A 319 -1.45 -1.84 24.46
CA SER A 319 -2.33 -0.94 25.21
C SER A 319 -3.56 -0.43 24.41
N GLY A 320 -3.90 -1.03 23.29
CA GLY A 320 -4.95 -0.59 22.38
C GLY A 320 -6.24 -1.42 22.39
N GLY A 321 -6.42 -2.35 23.34
CA GLY A 321 -7.67 -3.16 23.40
C GLY A 321 -7.84 -4.16 22.25
N PHE A 322 -6.86 -4.32 21.38
CA PHE A 322 -6.82 -5.34 20.34
C PHE A 322 -6.24 -6.64 20.89
N GLN A 323 -6.91 -7.22 21.86
CA GLN A 323 -6.64 -8.60 22.24
C GLN A 323 -7.22 -9.47 21.11
N ALA A 324 -6.34 -10.13 20.36
CA ALA A 324 -6.73 -11.29 19.58
C ALA A 324 -7.26 -12.31 20.59
N ARG A 325 -8.58 -12.38 20.75
CA ARG A 325 -9.18 -13.52 21.46
C ARG A 325 -8.82 -14.73 20.62
N VAL A 326 -8.14 -15.68 21.24
CA VAL A 326 -7.98 -17.02 20.68
C VAL A 326 -9.41 -17.57 20.55
N VAL A 327 -9.99 -17.43 19.37
CA VAL A 327 -11.17 -18.18 19.03
C VAL A 327 -10.59 -19.52 18.57
N GLU A 328 -10.58 -20.48 19.50
CA GLU A 328 -10.39 -21.86 19.08
C GLU A 328 -11.45 -22.16 18.04
N PRO A 329 -11.11 -22.86 16.93
CA PRO A 329 -12.13 -23.35 16.05
C PRO A 329 -13.12 -24.10 16.93
N VAL A 330 -14.39 -23.72 16.87
CA VAL A 330 -15.44 -24.55 17.43
C VAL A 330 -15.35 -25.81 16.58
N ASP A 331 -14.72 -26.86 17.12
CA ASP A 331 -14.94 -28.19 16.62
C ASP A 331 -16.44 -28.37 16.74
N GLU A 332 -17.13 -28.26 15.61
CA GLU A 332 -18.46 -28.87 15.43
C GLU A 332 -18.27 -30.41 15.47
N ALA A 333 -17.76 -30.91 16.59
CA ALA A 333 -18.10 -32.25 16.99
C ALA A 333 -19.60 -32.16 17.23
N MET A 334 -20.35 -32.66 16.27
CA MET A 334 -21.78 -32.88 16.36
C MET A 334 -22.04 -33.46 17.75
N SER A 335 -22.82 -32.73 18.57
CA SER A 335 -23.11 -33.20 19.91
C SER A 335 -23.73 -34.63 19.76
N PRO A 336 -23.37 -35.58 20.64
CA PRO A 336 -23.88 -36.94 20.54
C PRO A 336 -25.41 -37.01 20.53
N GLU A 337 -26.09 -35.94 20.95
CA GLU A 337 -27.55 -35.81 20.88
C GLU A 337 -28.06 -35.61 19.43
N VAL A 338 -27.33 -34.93 18.56
CA VAL A 338 -27.68 -34.72 17.16
C VAL A 338 -27.38 -36.00 16.34
N GLU A 339 -26.32 -36.76 16.66
CA GLU A 339 -26.08 -38.08 16.05
C GLU A 339 -27.16 -39.09 16.43
N ALA A 340 -27.66 -39.04 17.66
CA ALA A 340 -28.73 -39.95 18.11
C ALA A 340 -30.08 -39.63 17.45
N GLU A 341 -30.35 -38.37 17.14
CA GLU A 341 -31.59 -37.93 16.46
C GLU A 341 -31.58 -38.28 14.97
N LEU A 342 -30.42 -38.22 14.30
CA LEU A 342 -30.24 -38.64 12.90
C LEU A 342 -30.26 -40.17 12.71
N ALA A 343 -29.86 -40.92 13.73
CA ALA A 343 -29.91 -42.39 13.70
C ALA A 343 -31.28 -42.96 14.03
N ALA A 344 -32.23 -42.14 14.51
CA ALA A 344 -33.61 -42.53 14.84
C ALA A 344 -34.62 -42.20 13.74
N GLN A 345 -34.19 -41.62 12.61
CA GLN A 345 -34.99 -41.42 11.40
C GLN A 345 -34.61 -42.43 10.31
#